data_e281c942af8e7cf951187c055d384b88
#
_entry.id   e281c942af8e7cf951187c055d384b88
#
_cell.length_a   1.000
_cell.length_b   1.000
_cell.length_c   1.000
_cell.angle_alpha   90.00
_cell.angle_beta   90.00
_cell.angle_gamma   90.00
#
_symmetry.space_group_name_H-M   'P 1'
#
loop_
_entity.id
_entity.type
_entity.pdbx_description
1 polymer ?
#
loop_
_entity_poly.entity_id
_entity_poly.type
_entity_poly.pdbx_seq_one_letter_code
_entity_poly.pdbx_strand_id
1 'polypeptide(L)'
;MASRWVVKQKQWGAWAARIAMVLAAVVLSFAGLLHPAEARPIQSSIVVDAATGEIVSASNADAQTYPASLTKMMTLYLLFEALADGRVKLTDTIQFSNYAAGQPATNLNVDGGDQISVETAILALVVRSANDAATAIGEHLGGTEAGFARLMTAKAAALGMTHTTFRNANGLPDPKQKTTARDLATLSVALIRDFPQYYDYFSRTKFKYRGVTYNGHNRLLKSYKGYDGIKTGYIRASGFNLASSAQRDGRRLVVVVLGGSSPSARDRKVADLLDDGFKTTKGTGLMLAAKAPAGTKAPAASHAPEPVLAATDNQAMDQVVANALKAPDARKAGIVDAEFQLKPYAATLTSSAPRLVPALKPGTGGKIEIAAASKPDAQSTTMVWKAEGDYGIQVGAYSKYNAAQNAAQIAAKAEPALLADARIVIDSQKMNNGGKVYRARVAGLTKADAQTACRNLKAKRTDCLVLKLDNSLASVGN
;
A
#
# COMPACT_ATOMS: atom_id res chain seq x y z
N MET A 1 39.95 -70.19 -20.61
CA MET A 1 38.76 -69.90 -19.70
C MET A 1 38.66 -68.45 -19.24
N ALA A 2 39.63 -67.57 -19.41
CA ALA A 2 39.61 -66.17 -18.92
C ALA A 2 38.72 -65.20 -19.74
N SER A 3 38.45 -65.46 -21.02
CA SER A 3 37.74 -64.51 -21.90
C SER A 3 36.21 -64.43 -21.66
N ARG A 4 35.59 -65.47 -21.08
CA ARG A 4 34.17 -65.49 -20.79
C ARG A 4 33.79 -64.67 -19.53
N TRP A 5 34.71 -64.45 -18.62
CA TRP A 5 34.48 -63.69 -17.38
C TRP A 5 34.46 -62.18 -17.64
N VAL A 6 35.34 -61.67 -18.49
CA VAL A 6 35.41 -60.24 -18.79
C VAL A 6 34.18 -59.73 -19.56
N VAL A 7 33.58 -60.54 -20.43
CA VAL A 7 32.38 -60.18 -21.17
C VAL A 7 31.16 -60.08 -20.26
N LYS A 8 31.04 -61.00 -19.27
CA LYS A 8 29.92 -60.96 -18.30
C LYS A 8 30.01 -59.71 -17.40
N GLN A 9 31.18 -59.33 -16.93
CA GLN A 9 31.32 -58.11 -16.10
C GLN A 9 30.97 -56.81 -16.86
N LYS A 10 31.32 -56.68 -18.14
CA LYS A 10 30.88 -55.53 -18.96
C LYS A 10 29.38 -55.44 -19.18
N GLN A 11 28.70 -56.59 -19.32
CA GLN A 11 27.25 -56.64 -19.47
C GLN A 11 26.51 -56.24 -18.17
N TRP A 12 27.00 -56.65 -17.00
CA TRP A 12 26.42 -56.29 -15.71
C TRP A 12 26.57 -54.78 -15.42
N GLY A 13 27.68 -54.16 -15.77
CA GLY A 13 27.89 -52.72 -15.66
C GLY A 13 26.94 -51.91 -16.55
N ALA A 14 26.65 -52.38 -17.78
CA ALA A 14 25.74 -51.73 -18.69
C ALA A 14 24.25 -51.82 -18.22
N TRP A 15 23.88 -52.93 -17.59
CA TRP A 15 22.54 -53.11 -17.02
C TRP A 15 22.35 -52.24 -15.77
N ALA A 16 23.33 -52.15 -14.87
CA ALA A 16 23.29 -51.29 -13.68
C ALA A 16 23.21 -49.82 -14.07
N ALA A 17 23.94 -49.39 -15.10
CA ALA A 17 23.86 -48.02 -15.61
C ALA A 17 22.48 -47.67 -16.22
N ARG A 18 21.85 -48.60 -16.93
CA ARG A 18 20.52 -48.41 -17.48
C ARG A 18 19.47 -48.33 -16.39
N ILE A 19 19.53 -49.18 -15.35
CA ILE A 19 18.64 -49.13 -14.19
C ILE A 19 18.83 -47.80 -13.44
N ALA A 20 20.05 -47.33 -13.21
CA ALA A 20 20.32 -46.06 -12.58
C ALA A 20 19.77 -44.86 -13.38
N MET A 21 19.90 -44.89 -14.73
CA MET A 21 19.29 -43.85 -15.59
C MET A 21 17.75 -43.86 -15.53
N VAL A 22 17.13 -45.02 -15.52
CA VAL A 22 15.65 -45.11 -15.39
C VAL A 22 15.19 -44.63 -14.01
N LEU A 23 15.87 -45.00 -12.94
CA LEU A 23 15.57 -44.52 -11.59
C LEU A 23 15.77 -43.00 -11.48
N ALA A 24 16.86 -42.44 -12.07
CA ALA A 24 17.05 -41.00 -12.10
C ALA A 24 15.98 -40.29 -12.91
N ALA A 25 15.54 -40.83 -14.05
CA ALA A 25 14.45 -40.28 -14.83
C ALA A 25 13.10 -40.31 -14.06
N VAL A 26 12.84 -41.40 -13.33
CA VAL A 26 11.65 -41.51 -12.46
C VAL A 26 11.71 -40.50 -11.31
N VAL A 27 12.84 -40.36 -10.63
CA VAL A 27 13.03 -39.36 -9.57
C VAL A 27 12.89 -37.93 -10.09
N LEU A 28 13.44 -37.63 -11.27
CA LEU A 28 13.28 -36.32 -11.93
C LEU A 28 11.83 -36.06 -12.36
N SER A 29 11.10 -37.08 -12.79
CA SER A 29 9.68 -36.97 -13.13
C SER A 29 8.81 -36.71 -11.89
N PHE A 30 9.12 -37.36 -10.77
CA PHE A 30 8.45 -37.09 -9.49
C PHE A 30 8.83 -35.74 -8.87
N ALA A 31 10.09 -35.29 -9.00
CA ALA A 31 10.50 -33.97 -8.55
C ALA A 31 9.81 -32.83 -9.30
N GLY A 32 9.46 -33.03 -10.58
CA GLY A 32 8.65 -32.10 -11.37
C GLY A 32 7.18 -31.98 -10.93
N LEU A 33 6.66 -32.96 -10.17
CA LEU A 33 5.29 -32.97 -9.67
C LEU A 33 5.14 -32.30 -8.28
N LEU A 34 6.26 -32.01 -7.59
CA LEU A 34 6.28 -31.30 -6.33
C LEU A 34 6.23 -29.78 -6.56
N HIS A 35 5.22 -29.31 -7.31
CA HIS A 35 4.88 -27.90 -7.26
C HIS A 35 4.29 -27.65 -5.86
N PRO A 36 4.81 -26.65 -5.09
CA PRO A 36 4.17 -26.30 -3.83
C PRO A 36 2.72 -25.93 -4.16
N ALA A 37 1.78 -26.68 -3.64
CA ALA A 37 0.37 -26.36 -3.77
C ALA A 37 0.17 -24.97 -3.21
N GLU A 38 -0.09 -23.99 -4.07
CA GLU A 38 -0.37 -22.63 -3.64
C GLU A 38 -1.61 -22.69 -2.74
N ALA A 39 -1.42 -22.41 -1.45
CA ALA A 39 -2.50 -22.51 -0.47
C ALA A 39 -3.68 -21.63 -0.91
N ARG A 40 -4.85 -22.22 -1.04
CA ARG A 40 -6.06 -21.48 -1.41
C ARG A 40 -6.33 -20.41 -0.35
N PRO A 41 -6.72 -19.20 -0.75
CA PRO A 41 -7.09 -18.15 0.20
C PRO A 41 -8.13 -18.65 1.19
N ILE A 42 -7.95 -18.33 2.47
CA ILE A 42 -8.93 -18.66 3.52
C ILE A 42 -10.22 -17.89 3.21
N GLN A 43 -11.32 -18.61 3.11
CA GLN A 43 -12.64 -18.00 2.98
C GLN A 43 -13.17 -17.62 4.36
N SER A 44 -13.48 -16.35 4.53
CA SER A 44 -14.01 -15.79 5.77
C SER A 44 -15.23 -14.94 5.49
N SER A 45 -16.20 -14.96 6.40
CA SER A 45 -17.36 -14.08 6.30
C SER A 45 -17.92 -13.70 7.67
N ILE A 46 -18.58 -12.56 7.74
CA ILE A 46 -19.30 -12.09 8.91
C ILE A 46 -20.48 -11.21 8.47
N VAL A 47 -21.60 -11.34 9.17
CA VAL A 47 -22.78 -10.50 9.03
C VAL A 47 -23.05 -9.82 10.36
N VAL A 48 -23.21 -8.52 10.36
CA VAL A 48 -23.39 -7.71 11.55
C VAL A 48 -24.56 -6.76 11.36
N ASP A 49 -25.38 -6.63 12.38
CA ASP A 49 -26.36 -5.56 12.47
C ASP A 49 -25.64 -4.25 12.81
N ALA A 50 -25.70 -3.28 11.91
CA ALA A 50 -24.92 -2.05 12.04
C ALA A 50 -25.39 -1.14 13.18
N ALA A 51 -26.66 -1.24 13.60
CA ALA A 51 -27.22 -0.42 14.65
C ALA A 51 -26.84 -0.93 16.05
N THR A 52 -26.84 -2.25 16.22
CA THR A 52 -26.58 -2.89 17.52
C THR A 52 -25.15 -3.35 17.69
N GLY A 53 -24.44 -3.63 16.58
CA GLY A 53 -23.14 -4.30 16.57
C GLY A 53 -23.25 -5.82 16.78
N GLU A 54 -24.47 -6.37 16.81
CA GLU A 54 -24.69 -7.80 17.00
C GLU A 54 -24.28 -8.61 15.77
N ILE A 55 -23.58 -9.73 15.99
CA ILE A 55 -23.18 -10.66 14.94
C ILE A 55 -24.36 -11.56 14.61
N VAL A 56 -24.87 -11.44 13.39
CA VAL A 56 -25.96 -12.28 12.88
C VAL A 56 -25.42 -13.66 12.46
N SER A 57 -24.28 -13.69 11.77
CA SER A 57 -23.58 -14.93 11.42
C SER A 57 -22.09 -14.67 11.17
N ALA A 58 -21.28 -15.70 11.39
CA ALA A 58 -19.82 -15.63 11.17
C ALA A 58 -19.26 -16.98 10.74
N SER A 59 -18.27 -16.96 9.86
CA SER A 59 -17.50 -18.14 9.44
C SER A 59 -16.05 -17.72 9.26
N ASN A 60 -15.12 -18.34 10.01
CA ASN A 60 -13.69 -18.00 10.02
C ASN A 60 -13.43 -16.49 10.17
N ALA A 61 -14.29 -15.77 10.92
CA ALA A 61 -14.28 -14.32 10.96
C ALA A 61 -12.96 -13.72 11.51
N ASP A 62 -12.25 -14.48 12.33
CA ASP A 62 -10.99 -14.10 12.99
C ASP A 62 -9.74 -14.66 12.28
N ALA A 63 -9.92 -15.40 11.18
CA ALA A 63 -8.81 -15.89 10.38
C ALA A 63 -8.06 -14.72 9.73
N GLN A 64 -6.75 -14.65 9.98
CA GLN A 64 -5.90 -13.61 9.43
C GLN A 64 -5.70 -13.76 7.92
N THR A 65 -5.89 -12.68 7.20
CA THR A 65 -5.68 -12.58 5.76
C THR A 65 -5.18 -11.18 5.37
N TYR A 66 -5.10 -10.92 4.08
CA TYR A 66 -4.69 -9.62 3.55
C TYR A 66 -5.92 -8.79 3.16
N PRO A 67 -5.98 -7.50 3.55
CA PRO A 67 -7.12 -6.63 3.22
C PRO A 67 -7.23 -6.32 1.73
N ALA A 68 -6.15 -6.35 0.97
CA ALA A 68 -6.10 -5.79 -0.38
C ALA A 68 -6.66 -4.34 -0.38
N SER A 69 -7.40 -3.93 -1.41
CA SER A 69 -7.95 -2.57 -1.47
C SER A 69 -9.04 -2.23 -0.44
N LEU A 70 -9.43 -3.16 0.45
CA LEU A 70 -10.24 -2.80 1.62
C LEU A 70 -9.45 -1.91 2.60
N THR A 71 -8.11 -1.90 2.52
CA THR A 71 -7.23 -0.94 3.19
C THR A 71 -7.68 0.51 2.98
N LYS A 72 -8.17 0.84 1.78
CA LYS A 72 -8.62 2.19 1.44
C LYS A 72 -9.84 2.64 2.27
N MET A 73 -10.52 1.72 2.94
CA MET A 73 -11.58 2.08 3.90
C MET A 73 -10.98 2.80 5.12
N MET A 74 -9.82 2.36 5.62
CA MET A 74 -9.12 3.07 6.70
C MET A 74 -8.49 4.38 6.21
N THR A 75 -7.99 4.42 4.98
CA THR A 75 -7.50 5.67 4.36
C THR A 75 -8.62 6.71 4.28
N LEU A 76 -9.82 6.31 3.85
CA LEU A 76 -11.00 7.18 3.82
C LEU A 76 -11.49 7.53 5.23
N TYR A 77 -11.43 6.60 6.19
CA TYR A 77 -11.80 6.88 7.58
C TYR A 77 -10.99 8.04 8.15
N LEU A 78 -9.64 7.99 8.01
CA LEU A 78 -8.76 9.05 8.49
C LEU A 78 -8.92 10.36 7.71
N LEU A 79 -9.22 10.29 6.41
CA LEU A 79 -9.53 11.49 5.62
C LEU A 79 -10.86 12.11 6.05
N PHE A 80 -11.89 11.30 6.29
CA PHE A 80 -13.19 11.79 6.81
C PHE A 80 -13.07 12.36 8.21
N GLU A 81 -12.21 11.78 9.05
CA GLU A 81 -11.89 12.36 10.36
C GLU A 81 -11.23 13.74 10.21
N ALA A 82 -10.25 13.89 9.31
CA ALA A 82 -9.62 15.16 9.03
C ALA A 82 -10.58 16.22 8.46
N LEU A 83 -11.57 15.80 7.64
CA LEU A 83 -12.64 16.66 7.16
C LEU A 83 -13.61 17.07 8.28
N ALA A 84 -13.98 16.13 9.15
CA ALA A 84 -14.88 16.41 10.28
C ALA A 84 -14.25 17.35 11.32
N ASP A 85 -12.95 17.22 11.54
CA ASP A 85 -12.16 18.09 12.42
C ASP A 85 -11.83 19.45 11.80
N GLY A 86 -12.15 19.67 10.52
CA GLY A 86 -11.86 20.92 9.80
C GLY A 86 -10.38 21.10 9.44
N ARG A 87 -9.53 20.09 9.65
CA ARG A 87 -8.11 20.08 9.24
C ARG A 87 -7.92 20.07 7.73
N VAL A 88 -8.90 19.56 7.01
CA VAL A 88 -8.95 19.46 5.55
C VAL A 88 -10.35 19.82 5.08
N LYS A 89 -10.48 20.39 3.88
CA LYS A 89 -11.75 20.70 3.21
C LYS A 89 -11.86 19.89 1.92
N LEU A 90 -13.07 19.62 1.44
CA LEU A 90 -13.30 18.91 0.18
C LEU A 90 -12.68 19.60 -1.04
N THR A 91 -12.54 20.94 -0.97
CA THR A 91 -11.95 21.79 -2.00
C THR A 91 -10.43 21.88 -1.94
N ASP A 92 -9.81 21.48 -0.84
CA ASP A 92 -8.36 21.51 -0.69
C ASP A 92 -7.69 20.58 -1.71
N THR A 93 -6.44 20.87 -2.06
CA THR A 93 -5.70 20.10 -3.06
C THR A 93 -4.74 19.13 -2.40
N ILE A 94 -4.70 17.92 -2.94
CA ILE A 94 -3.71 16.89 -2.63
C ILE A 94 -2.74 16.80 -3.79
N GLN A 95 -1.46 17.00 -3.52
CA GLN A 95 -0.40 16.89 -4.50
C GLN A 95 0.13 15.45 -4.56
N PHE A 96 0.40 14.97 -5.78
CA PHE A 96 1.06 13.68 -5.98
C PHE A 96 2.57 13.84 -5.97
N SER A 97 3.24 13.15 -5.06
CA SER A 97 4.67 12.92 -5.18
C SER A 97 4.98 12.00 -6.37
N ASN A 98 6.23 11.94 -6.79
CA ASN A 98 6.65 10.93 -7.78
C ASN A 98 6.40 9.49 -7.28
N TYR A 99 6.51 9.26 -5.98
CA TYR A 99 6.24 7.97 -5.36
C TYR A 99 4.75 7.61 -5.43
N ALA A 100 3.86 8.54 -5.06
CA ALA A 100 2.42 8.34 -5.15
C ALA A 100 1.96 8.10 -6.61
N ALA A 101 2.41 8.96 -7.53
CA ALA A 101 2.10 8.84 -8.95
C ALA A 101 2.63 7.52 -9.56
N GLY A 102 3.74 6.99 -9.02
CA GLY A 102 4.35 5.73 -9.44
C GLY A 102 3.64 4.46 -8.98
N GLN A 103 2.59 4.56 -8.18
CA GLN A 103 1.92 3.36 -7.66
C GLN A 103 1.31 2.50 -8.77
N PRO A 104 1.46 1.16 -8.69
CA PRO A 104 0.89 0.27 -9.71
C PRO A 104 -0.63 0.33 -9.74
N ALA A 105 -1.19 -0.01 -10.90
CA ALA A 105 -2.65 0.02 -11.13
C ALA A 105 -3.43 -0.86 -10.11
N THR A 106 -4.66 -0.48 -9.76
CA THR A 106 -5.50 0.57 -10.38
C THR A 106 -5.11 1.96 -9.90
N ASN A 107 -5.10 2.93 -10.81
CA ASN A 107 -4.66 4.30 -10.54
C ASN A 107 -5.38 5.30 -11.47
N LEU A 108 -5.16 6.59 -11.27
CA LEU A 108 -5.64 7.68 -12.14
C LEU A 108 -4.68 7.95 -13.31
N ASN A 109 -3.45 7.40 -13.28
CA ASN A 109 -2.36 7.70 -14.22
C ASN A 109 -1.97 9.18 -14.26
N VAL A 110 -1.79 9.77 -13.10
CA VAL A 110 -1.29 11.14 -12.92
C VAL A 110 0.24 11.16 -12.93
N ASP A 111 0.82 12.35 -13.14
CA ASP A 111 2.26 12.55 -13.00
C ASP A 111 2.61 13.13 -11.63
N GLY A 112 3.86 12.98 -11.21
CA GLY A 112 4.36 13.66 -10.01
C GLY A 112 4.28 15.18 -10.17
N GLY A 113 3.79 15.86 -9.13
CA GLY A 113 3.47 17.29 -9.16
C GLY A 113 2.02 17.60 -9.55
N ASP A 114 1.28 16.66 -10.13
CA ASP A 114 -0.16 16.81 -10.36
C ASP A 114 -0.91 17.02 -9.04
N GLN A 115 -2.06 17.68 -9.12
CA GLN A 115 -2.92 17.97 -7.97
C GLN A 115 -4.36 17.59 -8.27
N ILE A 116 -5.07 17.10 -7.25
CA ILE A 116 -6.51 16.86 -7.30
C ILE A 116 -7.18 17.42 -6.04
N SER A 117 -8.47 17.74 -6.13
CA SER A 117 -9.23 18.09 -4.93
C SER A 117 -9.40 16.87 -4.01
N VAL A 118 -9.55 17.10 -2.71
CA VAL A 118 -9.88 16.05 -1.72
C VAL A 118 -11.11 15.27 -2.16
N GLU A 119 -12.15 15.93 -2.65
CA GLU A 119 -13.35 15.26 -3.17
C GLU A 119 -13.04 14.33 -4.35
N THR A 120 -12.23 14.79 -5.30
CA THR A 120 -11.77 13.95 -6.42
C THR A 120 -10.98 12.74 -5.92
N ALA A 121 -10.14 12.91 -4.89
CA ALA A 121 -9.39 11.82 -4.26
C ALA A 121 -10.34 10.79 -3.61
N ILE A 122 -11.37 11.22 -2.90
CA ILE A 122 -12.40 10.34 -2.34
C ILE A 122 -13.05 9.50 -3.44
N LEU A 123 -13.52 10.15 -4.52
CA LEU A 123 -14.15 9.49 -5.66
C LEU A 123 -13.19 8.51 -6.36
N ALA A 124 -11.91 8.88 -6.48
CA ALA A 124 -10.88 8.02 -7.04
C ALA A 124 -10.69 6.74 -6.19
N LEU A 125 -10.72 6.83 -4.86
CA LEU A 125 -10.59 5.67 -3.98
C LEU A 125 -11.83 4.78 -4.03
N VAL A 126 -13.02 5.37 -3.96
CA VAL A 126 -14.28 4.63 -3.90
C VAL A 126 -14.58 3.94 -5.23
N VAL A 127 -14.53 4.69 -6.33
CA VAL A 127 -14.96 4.21 -7.65
C VAL A 127 -13.83 3.44 -8.35
N ARG A 128 -12.67 4.10 -8.55
CA ARG A 128 -11.55 3.53 -9.29
C ARG A 128 -10.67 2.62 -8.45
N SER A 129 -10.74 2.75 -7.10
CA SER A 129 -9.80 2.08 -6.20
C SER A 129 -8.35 2.51 -6.46
N ALA A 130 -8.13 3.78 -6.78
CA ALA A 130 -6.86 4.35 -7.22
C ALA A 130 -5.77 4.24 -6.15
N ASN A 131 -4.66 3.57 -6.46
CA ASN A 131 -3.55 3.37 -5.54
C ASN A 131 -2.71 4.63 -5.39
N ASP A 132 -2.47 5.34 -6.49
CA ASP A 132 -1.79 6.63 -6.53
C ASP A 132 -2.49 7.67 -5.65
N ALA A 133 -3.80 7.84 -5.79
CA ALA A 133 -4.57 8.76 -4.96
C ALA A 133 -4.60 8.34 -3.48
N ALA A 134 -4.64 7.04 -3.16
CA ALA A 134 -4.59 6.56 -1.78
C ALA A 134 -3.23 6.88 -1.13
N THR A 135 -2.13 6.67 -1.85
CA THR A 135 -0.80 7.00 -1.37
C THR A 135 -0.63 8.52 -1.20
N ALA A 136 -1.13 9.33 -2.15
CA ALA A 136 -1.09 10.78 -2.04
C ALA A 136 -1.89 11.30 -0.81
N ILE A 137 -3.06 10.71 -0.50
CA ILE A 137 -3.79 11.00 0.75
C ILE A 137 -2.91 10.62 1.95
N GLY A 138 -2.27 9.44 1.90
CA GLY A 138 -1.41 8.98 2.98
C GLY A 138 -0.23 9.92 3.23
N GLU A 139 0.43 10.41 2.18
CA GLU A 139 1.50 11.38 2.29
C GLU A 139 1.00 12.74 2.81
N HIS A 140 -0.17 13.18 2.33
CA HIS A 140 -0.79 14.45 2.74
C HIS A 140 -1.14 14.47 4.24
N LEU A 141 -1.68 13.37 4.79
CA LEU A 141 -2.12 13.30 6.18
C LEU A 141 -1.04 12.79 7.15
N GLY A 142 -0.08 12.01 6.67
CA GLY A 142 0.92 11.34 7.50
C GLY A 142 2.36 11.80 7.24
N GLY A 143 2.56 12.81 6.37
CA GLY A 143 3.87 13.27 5.91
C GLY A 143 4.58 12.27 5.00
N THR A 144 4.45 10.97 5.28
CA THR A 144 4.94 9.87 4.46
C THR A 144 3.94 8.71 4.48
N GLU A 145 3.94 7.83 3.47
CA GLU A 145 3.07 6.64 3.49
C GLU A 145 3.36 5.75 4.71
N ALA A 146 4.63 5.61 5.12
CA ALA A 146 4.98 4.85 6.32
C ALA A 146 4.46 5.52 7.61
N GLY A 147 4.52 6.84 7.70
CA GLY A 147 3.89 7.62 8.77
C GLY A 147 2.39 7.38 8.83
N PHE A 148 1.74 7.49 7.70
CA PHE A 148 0.30 7.24 7.59
C PHE A 148 -0.09 5.80 7.93
N ALA A 149 0.69 4.81 7.54
CA ALA A 149 0.44 3.40 7.90
C ALA A 149 0.47 3.17 9.43
N ARG A 150 1.34 3.91 10.16
CA ARG A 150 1.32 3.90 11.63
C ARG A 150 0.03 4.53 12.18
N LEU A 151 -0.41 5.65 11.62
CA LEU A 151 -1.70 6.27 12.01
C LEU A 151 -2.88 5.33 11.75
N MET A 152 -2.91 4.66 10.59
CA MET A 152 -3.93 3.67 10.24
C MET A 152 -3.96 2.52 11.25
N THR A 153 -2.79 2.01 11.65
CA THR A 153 -2.70 0.90 12.62
C THR A 153 -3.11 1.33 14.02
N ALA A 154 -2.70 2.53 14.45
CA ALA A 154 -3.13 3.10 15.74
C ALA A 154 -4.65 3.33 15.76
N LYS A 155 -5.23 3.85 14.67
CA LYS A 155 -6.68 4.01 14.54
C LYS A 155 -7.41 2.66 14.55
N ALA A 156 -6.88 1.65 13.88
CA ALA A 156 -7.42 0.29 13.91
C ALA A 156 -7.49 -0.23 15.36
N ALA A 157 -6.41 -0.11 16.13
CA ALA A 157 -6.39 -0.49 17.54
C ALA A 157 -7.42 0.29 18.37
N ALA A 158 -7.55 1.61 18.17
CA ALA A 158 -8.52 2.46 18.84
C ALA A 158 -9.99 2.08 18.51
N LEU A 159 -10.24 1.54 17.32
CA LEU A 159 -11.55 1.03 16.90
C LEU A 159 -11.82 -0.41 17.39
N GLY A 160 -10.86 -1.07 18.03
CA GLY A 160 -10.97 -2.46 18.46
C GLY A 160 -10.61 -3.50 17.39
N MET A 161 -9.95 -3.10 16.31
CA MET A 161 -9.45 -3.98 15.24
C MET A 161 -8.10 -4.59 15.64
N THR A 162 -8.12 -5.47 16.65
CA THR A 162 -6.91 -5.96 17.34
C THR A 162 -6.05 -6.91 16.50
N HIS A 163 -6.56 -7.40 15.38
CA HIS A 163 -5.86 -8.31 14.46
C HIS A 163 -5.50 -7.63 13.13
N THR A 164 -5.49 -6.29 13.10
CA THR A 164 -5.21 -5.53 11.88
C THR A 164 -3.95 -4.70 12.01
N THR A 165 -3.07 -4.84 11.02
CA THR A 165 -1.87 -4.03 10.84
C THR A 165 -1.84 -3.49 9.43
N PHE A 166 -1.70 -2.17 9.27
CA PHE A 166 -1.53 -1.52 7.98
C PHE A 166 -0.05 -1.20 7.72
N ARG A 167 0.38 -1.31 6.46
CA ARG A 167 1.74 -1.05 5.99
C ARG A 167 1.82 -0.02 4.88
N ASN A 168 0.68 0.23 4.21
CA ASN A 168 0.52 1.23 3.16
C ASN A 168 -0.93 1.75 3.12
N ALA A 169 -1.16 2.84 2.39
CA ALA A 169 -2.46 3.49 2.27
C ALA A 169 -3.40 2.82 1.25
N ASN A 170 -2.87 1.98 0.37
CA ASN A 170 -3.55 1.54 -0.85
C ASN A 170 -3.96 0.06 -0.85
N GLY A 171 -3.33 -0.78 -0.03
CA GLY A 171 -3.62 -2.22 0.06
C GLY A 171 -2.81 -3.08 -0.91
N LEU A 172 -1.75 -2.55 -1.48
CA LEU A 172 -0.77 -3.34 -2.24
C LEU A 172 -0.13 -4.40 -1.34
N PRO A 173 0.36 -5.51 -1.93
CA PRO A 173 0.93 -6.61 -1.17
C PRO A 173 2.09 -6.20 -0.26
N ASP A 174 1.94 -6.49 1.01
CA ASP A 174 2.97 -6.47 2.03
C ASP A 174 2.71 -7.66 2.98
N PRO A 175 3.71 -8.53 3.27
CA PRO A 175 3.51 -9.72 4.10
C PRO A 175 3.09 -9.41 5.53
N LYS A 176 3.43 -8.22 6.05
CA LYS A 176 3.09 -7.76 7.39
C LYS A 176 1.75 -7.01 7.45
N GLN A 177 1.12 -6.71 6.32
CA GLN A 177 -0.21 -6.11 6.27
C GLN A 177 -1.28 -7.19 6.44
N LYS A 178 -1.96 -7.21 7.57
CA LYS A 178 -2.92 -8.25 7.97
C LYS A 178 -4.22 -7.65 8.45
N THR A 179 -5.30 -8.42 8.34
CA THR A 179 -6.63 -8.08 8.87
C THR A 179 -7.46 -9.35 9.04
N THR A 180 -8.67 -9.20 9.58
CA THR A 180 -9.71 -10.24 9.68
C THR A 180 -11.05 -9.72 9.14
N ALA A 181 -11.99 -10.62 8.88
CA ALA A 181 -13.34 -10.24 8.49
C ALA A 181 -14.06 -9.47 9.61
N ARG A 182 -13.82 -9.84 10.88
CA ARG A 182 -14.35 -9.14 12.05
C ARG A 182 -13.85 -7.70 12.13
N ASP A 183 -12.54 -7.48 12.00
CA ASP A 183 -11.94 -6.15 12.07
C ASP A 183 -12.45 -5.24 10.94
N LEU A 184 -12.59 -5.77 9.73
CA LEU A 184 -13.16 -5.01 8.62
C LEU A 184 -14.65 -4.74 8.78
N ALA A 185 -15.41 -5.60 9.45
CA ALA A 185 -16.79 -5.31 9.83
C ALA A 185 -16.84 -4.19 10.87
N THR A 186 -15.94 -4.20 11.86
CA THR A 186 -15.78 -3.10 12.83
C THR A 186 -15.51 -1.78 12.12
N LEU A 187 -14.58 -1.73 11.18
CA LEU A 187 -14.30 -0.53 10.39
C LEU A 187 -15.48 -0.09 9.54
N SER A 188 -16.23 -1.05 8.96
CA SER A 188 -17.42 -0.76 8.17
C SER A 188 -18.52 -0.10 9.02
N VAL A 189 -18.78 -0.64 10.20
CA VAL A 189 -19.75 -0.05 11.16
C VAL A 189 -19.29 1.32 11.63
N ALA A 190 -17.99 1.48 11.90
CA ALA A 190 -17.41 2.76 12.30
C ALA A 190 -17.56 3.84 11.22
N LEU A 191 -17.30 3.51 9.93
CA LEU A 191 -17.52 4.45 8.82
C LEU A 191 -18.96 4.94 8.72
N ILE A 192 -19.94 4.03 8.90
CA ILE A 192 -21.38 4.37 8.87
C ILE A 192 -21.77 5.25 10.06
N ARG A 193 -21.27 4.90 11.25
CA ARG A 193 -21.62 5.57 12.51
C ARG A 193 -20.99 6.96 12.64
N ASP A 194 -19.70 7.05 12.34
CA ASP A 194 -18.89 8.24 12.66
C ASP A 194 -18.95 9.28 11.54
N PHE A 195 -19.18 8.84 10.29
CA PHE A 195 -19.18 9.73 9.11
C PHE A 195 -20.41 9.54 8.22
N PRO A 196 -21.65 9.62 8.77
CA PRO A 196 -22.87 9.47 7.98
C PRO A 196 -22.99 10.51 6.85
N GLN A 197 -22.44 11.73 7.06
CA GLN A 197 -22.42 12.81 6.07
C GLN A 197 -21.54 12.52 4.84
N TYR A 198 -20.56 11.62 4.96
CA TYR A 198 -19.67 11.23 3.86
C TYR A 198 -19.96 9.83 3.34
N TYR A 199 -20.87 9.09 3.99
CA TYR A 199 -21.11 7.68 3.66
C TYR A 199 -21.66 7.49 2.24
N ASP A 200 -22.44 8.47 1.72
CA ASP A 200 -23.01 8.43 0.37
C ASP A 200 -21.95 8.29 -0.75
N TYR A 201 -20.71 8.69 -0.51
CA TYR A 201 -19.64 8.47 -1.48
C TYR A 201 -19.48 7.00 -1.86
N PHE A 202 -19.71 6.05 -0.93
CA PHE A 202 -19.56 4.62 -1.17
C PHE A 202 -20.61 4.05 -2.14
N SER A 203 -21.70 4.76 -2.38
CA SER A 203 -22.74 4.40 -3.36
C SER A 203 -22.42 4.81 -4.79
N ARG A 204 -21.36 5.61 -5.02
CA ARG A 204 -21.00 6.12 -6.34
C ARG A 204 -20.51 5.01 -7.25
N THR A 205 -21.16 4.85 -8.41
CA THR A 205 -20.86 3.81 -9.39
C THR A 205 -19.93 4.26 -10.49
N LYS A 206 -19.80 5.58 -10.69
CA LYS A 206 -18.92 6.20 -11.70
C LYS A 206 -18.51 7.60 -11.29
N PHE A 207 -17.36 8.08 -11.80
CA PHE A 207 -16.96 9.49 -11.75
C PHE A 207 -16.14 9.85 -12.99
N LYS A 208 -16.06 11.14 -13.31
CA LYS A 208 -15.30 11.67 -14.43
C LYS A 208 -14.09 12.45 -13.94
N TYR A 209 -12.92 12.15 -14.52
CA TYR A 209 -11.69 12.87 -14.22
C TYR A 209 -10.88 13.08 -15.52
N ARG A 210 -10.46 14.31 -15.82
CA ARG A 210 -9.72 14.68 -17.03
C ARG A 210 -10.34 14.11 -18.32
N GLY A 211 -11.65 14.21 -18.46
CA GLY A 211 -12.39 13.71 -19.63
C GLY A 211 -12.65 12.19 -19.63
N VAL A 212 -11.99 11.41 -18.78
CA VAL A 212 -12.15 9.96 -18.68
C VAL A 212 -13.25 9.63 -17.68
N THR A 213 -14.20 8.77 -18.06
CA THR A 213 -15.20 8.21 -17.14
C THR A 213 -14.72 6.89 -16.56
N TYR A 214 -14.57 6.84 -15.25
CA TYR A 214 -14.23 5.63 -14.51
C TYR A 214 -15.49 4.97 -13.98
N ASN A 215 -15.59 3.65 -14.13
CA ASN A 215 -16.67 2.84 -13.58
C ASN A 215 -16.19 2.06 -12.35
N GLY A 216 -17.07 1.93 -11.35
CA GLY A 216 -16.80 1.22 -10.12
C GLY A 216 -16.77 -0.31 -10.31
N HIS A 217 -16.07 -0.98 -9.37
CA HIS A 217 -15.92 -2.43 -9.35
C HIS A 217 -17.00 -3.15 -8.55
N ASN A 218 -17.81 -2.42 -7.76
CA ASN A 218 -18.85 -2.97 -6.90
C ASN A 218 -20.17 -3.12 -7.66
N ARG A 219 -20.41 -4.32 -8.21
CA ARG A 219 -21.57 -4.60 -9.07
C ARG A 219 -22.88 -4.64 -8.29
N LEU A 220 -22.85 -5.00 -7.00
CA LEU A 220 -24.04 -5.08 -6.15
C LEU A 220 -24.74 -3.73 -5.96
N LEU A 221 -24.02 -2.61 -6.12
CA LEU A 221 -24.62 -1.26 -6.14
C LEU A 221 -25.71 -1.08 -7.21
N LYS A 222 -25.70 -1.90 -8.26
CA LYS A 222 -26.69 -1.84 -9.34
C LYS A 222 -27.70 -2.98 -9.32
N SER A 223 -27.40 -4.08 -8.62
CA SER A 223 -28.16 -5.32 -8.74
C SER A 223 -28.83 -5.79 -7.45
N TYR A 224 -28.47 -5.23 -6.29
CA TYR A 224 -29.01 -5.66 -5.01
C TYR A 224 -29.82 -4.54 -4.34
N LYS A 225 -31.10 -4.81 -3.99
CA LYS A 225 -32.01 -3.83 -3.40
C LYS A 225 -31.53 -3.34 -2.02
N GLY A 226 -31.41 -2.03 -1.86
CA GLY A 226 -31.00 -1.39 -0.60
C GLY A 226 -29.49 -1.38 -0.37
N TYR A 227 -28.68 -1.86 -1.33
CA TYR A 227 -27.22 -1.90 -1.22
C TYR A 227 -26.59 -0.52 -1.49
N ASP A 228 -25.71 -0.05 -0.59
CA ASP A 228 -25.13 1.30 -0.63
C ASP A 228 -23.63 1.39 -0.40
N GLY A 229 -22.92 0.27 -0.37
CA GLY A 229 -21.47 0.26 -0.20
C GLY A 229 -20.90 -1.12 0.07
N ILE A 230 -19.60 -1.24 0.38
CA ILE A 230 -18.63 -0.22 0.71
C ILE A 230 -17.44 -0.33 -0.26
N LYS A 231 -16.67 -1.46 -0.20
CA LYS A 231 -15.41 -1.54 -0.95
C LYS A 231 -15.07 -2.95 -1.38
N THR A 232 -14.61 -3.09 -2.64
CA THR A 232 -14.02 -4.33 -3.20
C THR A 232 -12.51 -4.35 -3.04
N GLY A 233 -11.92 -5.54 -2.96
CA GLY A 233 -10.47 -5.74 -2.96
C GLY A 233 -10.07 -7.05 -3.62
N TYR A 234 -8.87 -7.10 -4.16
CA TYR A 234 -8.27 -8.32 -4.71
C TYR A 234 -6.75 -8.22 -4.69
N ILE A 235 -6.12 -9.22 -4.16
CA ILE A 235 -4.74 -9.62 -4.47
C ILE A 235 -4.71 -11.14 -4.57
N ARG A 236 -3.71 -11.70 -5.27
CA ARG A 236 -3.61 -13.16 -5.45
C ARG A 236 -3.63 -13.92 -4.12
N ALA A 237 -2.93 -13.39 -3.11
CA ALA A 237 -2.81 -14.05 -1.80
C ALA A 237 -4.10 -14.03 -0.96
N SER A 238 -5.00 -13.06 -1.13
CA SER A 238 -6.27 -13.01 -0.38
C SER A 238 -7.49 -13.42 -1.18
N GLY A 239 -7.38 -13.59 -2.50
CA GLY A 239 -8.56 -13.78 -3.34
C GLY A 239 -9.44 -12.51 -3.42
N PHE A 240 -10.71 -12.69 -3.79
CA PHE A 240 -11.65 -11.59 -3.98
C PHE A 240 -12.36 -11.24 -2.67
N ASN A 241 -12.19 -10.00 -2.22
CA ASN A 241 -12.72 -9.45 -0.98
C ASN A 241 -13.84 -8.43 -1.25
N LEU A 242 -14.79 -8.30 -0.31
CA LEU A 242 -15.84 -7.30 -0.34
C LEU A 242 -16.32 -7.00 1.08
N ALA A 243 -16.25 -5.73 1.47
CA ALA A 243 -16.99 -5.18 2.59
C ALA A 243 -18.24 -4.49 2.03
N SER A 244 -19.40 -4.80 2.60
CA SER A 244 -20.71 -4.48 2.07
C SER A 244 -21.61 -3.88 3.12
N SER A 245 -22.55 -3.03 2.68
CA SER A 245 -23.69 -2.59 3.50
C SER A 245 -24.94 -2.58 2.64
N ALA A 246 -26.06 -2.94 3.28
CA ALA A 246 -27.37 -2.81 2.69
C ALA A 246 -28.39 -2.42 3.79
N GLN A 247 -29.41 -1.66 3.40
CA GLN A 247 -30.49 -1.24 4.30
C GLN A 247 -31.85 -1.64 3.71
N ARG A 248 -32.68 -2.31 4.51
CA ARG A 248 -34.06 -2.66 4.20
C ARG A 248 -34.93 -2.44 5.44
N ASP A 249 -36.08 -1.85 5.26
CA ASP A 249 -37.11 -1.67 6.31
C ASP A 249 -36.56 -1.08 7.63
N GLY A 250 -35.66 -0.09 7.50
CA GLY A 250 -35.01 0.57 8.64
C GLY A 250 -33.84 -0.19 9.25
N ARG A 251 -33.64 -1.47 8.91
CA ARG A 251 -32.52 -2.30 9.38
C ARG A 251 -31.33 -2.23 8.42
N ARG A 252 -30.13 -2.01 8.95
CA ARG A 252 -28.89 -2.00 8.16
C ARG A 252 -27.99 -3.16 8.55
N LEU A 253 -27.58 -3.94 7.56
CA LEU A 253 -26.61 -5.02 7.74
C LEU A 253 -25.28 -4.66 7.09
N VAL A 254 -24.20 -5.01 7.75
CA VAL A 254 -22.83 -5.02 7.22
C VAL A 254 -22.44 -6.48 6.97
N VAL A 255 -21.90 -6.77 5.78
CA VAL A 255 -21.39 -8.08 5.41
C VAL A 255 -19.97 -7.94 4.91
N VAL A 256 -19.03 -8.70 5.47
CA VAL A 256 -17.68 -8.82 4.94
C VAL A 256 -17.43 -10.24 4.46
N VAL A 257 -16.97 -10.38 3.22
CA VAL A 257 -16.53 -11.65 2.62
C VAL A 257 -15.09 -11.50 2.14
N LEU A 258 -14.22 -12.38 2.60
CA LEU A 258 -12.81 -12.46 2.20
C LEU A 258 -12.53 -13.82 1.57
N GLY A 259 -11.58 -13.87 0.64
CA GLY A 259 -11.11 -15.14 0.06
C GLY A 259 -12.00 -15.71 -1.04
N GLY A 260 -12.87 -14.94 -1.65
CA GLY A 260 -13.70 -15.41 -2.77
C GLY A 260 -12.87 -15.91 -3.94
N SER A 261 -13.32 -16.99 -4.60
CA SER A 261 -12.61 -17.60 -5.75
C SER A 261 -12.76 -16.77 -7.04
N SER A 262 -13.80 -15.96 -7.15
CA SER A 262 -14.05 -15.06 -8.28
C SER A 262 -14.89 -13.86 -7.85
N PRO A 263 -14.93 -12.77 -8.64
CA PRO A 263 -15.83 -11.64 -8.38
C PRO A 263 -17.29 -12.07 -8.26
N SER A 264 -17.76 -12.98 -9.14
CA SER A 264 -19.14 -13.45 -9.15
C SER A 264 -19.47 -14.34 -7.95
N ALA A 265 -18.55 -15.25 -7.57
CA ALA A 265 -18.75 -16.11 -6.40
C ALA A 265 -18.80 -15.28 -5.11
N ARG A 266 -17.91 -14.28 -4.98
CA ARG A 266 -17.90 -13.34 -3.85
C ARG A 266 -19.21 -12.53 -3.79
N ASP A 267 -19.67 -11.97 -4.93
CA ASP A 267 -20.90 -11.17 -4.98
C ASP A 267 -22.14 -12.00 -4.62
N ARG A 268 -22.25 -13.24 -5.14
CA ARG A 268 -23.33 -14.17 -4.75
C ARG A 268 -23.29 -14.45 -3.25
N LYS A 269 -22.12 -14.80 -2.70
CA LYS A 269 -21.99 -15.06 -1.26
C LYS A 269 -22.43 -13.89 -0.41
N VAL A 270 -22.12 -12.65 -0.81
CA VAL A 270 -22.57 -11.43 -0.11
C VAL A 270 -24.09 -11.29 -0.21
N ALA A 271 -24.68 -11.49 -1.39
CA ALA A 271 -26.14 -11.40 -1.59
C ALA A 271 -26.88 -12.44 -0.74
N ASP A 272 -26.43 -13.71 -0.76
CA ASP A 272 -27.01 -14.79 0.05
C ASP A 272 -26.95 -14.45 1.56
N LEU A 273 -25.80 -13.99 2.04
CA LEU A 273 -25.60 -13.62 3.44
C LEU A 273 -26.46 -12.41 3.85
N LEU A 274 -26.68 -11.44 2.96
CA LEU A 274 -27.61 -10.33 3.22
C LEU A 274 -29.05 -10.81 3.25
N ASP A 275 -29.48 -11.65 2.29
CA ASP A 275 -30.85 -12.18 2.26
C ASP A 275 -31.17 -13.03 3.48
N ASP A 276 -30.25 -13.89 3.89
CA ASP A 276 -30.40 -14.68 5.12
C ASP A 276 -30.37 -13.80 6.38
N GLY A 277 -29.47 -12.81 6.41
CA GLY A 277 -29.36 -11.87 7.52
C GLY A 277 -30.63 -11.03 7.71
N PHE A 278 -31.27 -10.57 6.63
CA PHE A 278 -32.53 -9.84 6.70
C PHE A 278 -33.73 -10.71 7.12
N LYS A 279 -33.72 -12.02 6.84
CA LYS A 279 -34.72 -12.97 7.33
C LYS A 279 -34.54 -13.30 8.81
N THR A 280 -33.32 -13.19 9.32
CA THR A 280 -32.98 -13.57 10.70
C THR A 280 -33.39 -12.44 11.65
N THR A 281 -34.29 -12.73 12.57
CA THR A 281 -34.79 -11.77 13.59
C THR A 281 -33.99 -11.83 14.89
N LYS A 282 -33.26 -12.92 15.13
CA LYS A 282 -32.43 -13.12 16.32
C LYS A 282 -30.98 -13.27 15.86
N GLY A 283 -30.06 -12.51 16.44
CA GLY A 283 -28.63 -12.67 16.23
C GLY A 283 -28.05 -13.79 17.09
N THR A 284 -26.72 -13.93 17.05
CA THR A 284 -25.98 -14.97 17.80
C THR A 284 -25.79 -14.63 19.28
N GLY A 285 -26.20 -13.42 19.73
CA GLY A 285 -25.89 -12.87 21.04
C GLY A 285 -24.43 -12.40 21.18
N LEU A 286 -23.61 -12.57 20.14
CA LEU A 286 -22.22 -12.11 20.11
C LEU A 286 -22.15 -10.69 19.54
N MET A 287 -21.30 -9.85 20.15
CA MET A 287 -21.07 -8.47 19.70
C MET A 287 -19.75 -8.36 18.96
N LEU A 288 -19.66 -7.38 18.04
CA LEU A 288 -18.41 -7.09 17.27
C LEU A 288 -17.24 -6.74 18.21
N ALA A 289 -17.47 -5.79 19.08
CA ALA A 289 -16.59 -5.40 20.17
C ALA A 289 -17.48 -4.78 21.26
N ALA A 290 -17.03 -4.81 22.51
CA ALA A 290 -17.67 -4.02 23.54
C ALA A 290 -17.69 -2.56 23.06
N LYS A 291 -18.90 -1.96 23.02
CA LYS A 291 -19.11 -0.57 22.70
C LYS A 291 -18.09 0.26 23.47
N ALA A 292 -17.17 0.93 22.77
CA ALA A 292 -16.38 1.96 23.44
C ALA A 292 -17.38 2.90 24.15
N PRO A 293 -17.20 3.25 25.43
CA PRO A 293 -18.18 4.03 26.17
C PRO A 293 -18.49 5.29 25.38
N ALA A 294 -19.77 5.44 25.03
CA ALA A 294 -20.27 6.67 24.46
C ALA A 294 -20.13 7.75 25.54
N GLY A 295 -19.26 8.75 25.27
CA GLY A 295 -19.20 9.96 26.07
C GLY A 295 -17.97 10.08 26.97
N THR A 296 -16.87 10.47 26.40
CA THR A 296 -16.15 11.61 26.91
C THR A 296 -16.24 12.71 25.85
N LYS A 297 -17.18 13.63 26.03
CA LYS A 297 -17.18 14.92 25.38
C LYS A 297 -15.77 15.47 25.53
N ALA A 298 -15.08 15.66 24.40
CA ALA A 298 -13.83 16.39 24.41
C ALA A 298 -14.09 17.73 25.11
N PRO A 299 -13.24 18.20 26.03
CA PRO A 299 -13.40 19.52 26.61
C PRO A 299 -13.43 20.54 25.47
N ALA A 300 -14.41 21.43 25.50
CA ALA A 300 -14.52 22.54 24.57
C ALA A 300 -13.19 23.30 24.57
N ALA A 301 -12.51 23.30 23.44
CA ALA A 301 -11.31 24.09 23.22
C ALA A 301 -11.74 25.55 23.19
N SER A 302 -11.56 26.26 24.32
CA SER A 302 -11.48 27.71 24.36
C SER A 302 -10.10 28.11 23.84
N HIS A 303 -10.13 29.03 22.87
CA HIS A 303 -9.00 29.75 22.24
C HIS A 303 -8.25 28.99 21.16
N ALA A 304 -8.51 29.40 19.91
CA ALA A 304 -7.66 29.16 18.77
C ALA A 304 -6.30 29.87 18.96
N PRO A 305 -5.19 29.19 18.77
CA PRO A 305 -3.93 29.87 18.46
C PRO A 305 -3.80 29.98 16.93
N GLU A 306 -3.27 31.13 16.51
CA GLU A 306 -2.88 31.42 15.14
C GLU A 306 -1.90 30.39 14.54
N PRO A 307 -1.82 30.27 13.21
CA PRO A 307 -0.99 29.28 12.55
C PRO A 307 0.49 29.61 12.71
N VAL A 308 1.16 28.88 13.58
CA VAL A 308 2.62 28.82 13.59
C VAL A 308 3.06 27.71 12.65
N LEU A 309 3.66 28.09 11.54
CA LEU A 309 4.44 27.21 10.68
C LEU A 309 5.67 26.69 11.45
N ALA A 310 5.91 25.38 11.28
CA ALA A 310 7.14 24.65 11.60
C ALA A 310 7.30 24.15 13.03
N ALA A 311 7.24 22.85 13.12
CA ALA A 311 8.22 21.95 13.70
C ALA A 311 7.57 20.57 13.81
N THR A 312 8.20 19.56 13.25
CA THR A 312 7.86 18.14 13.32
C THR A 312 7.78 17.72 14.79
N ASP A 313 6.58 17.70 15.35
CA ASP A 313 6.37 17.21 16.70
C ASP A 313 6.17 15.69 16.69
N ASN A 314 7.28 14.96 16.68
CA ASN A 314 7.28 13.51 16.88
C ASN A 314 6.77 13.13 18.30
N GLN A 315 6.74 14.05 19.27
CA GLN A 315 6.33 13.77 20.64
C GLN A 315 4.83 13.54 20.80
N ALA A 316 3.99 14.25 20.04
CA ALA A 316 2.54 14.03 20.09
C ALA A 316 2.14 12.65 19.52
N MET A 317 2.88 12.18 18.53
CA MET A 317 2.68 10.87 17.91
C MET A 317 3.14 9.73 18.84
N ASP A 318 4.29 9.89 19.49
CA ASP A 318 4.81 8.93 20.46
C ASP A 318 3.88 8.83 21.68
N GLN A 319 3.21 9.91 22.04
CA GLN A 319 2.25 9.94 23.14
C GLN A 319 0.94 9.23 22.79
N VAL A 320 0.45 9.34 21.55
CA VAL A 320 -0.72 8.58 21.08
C VAL A 320 -0.42 7.09 21.02
N VAL A 321 0.75 6.70 20.55
CA VAL A 321 1.20 5.30 20.52
C VAL A 321 1.41 4.78 21.95
N ALA A 322 2.03 5.56 22.84
CA ALA A 322 2.25 5.19 24.24
C ALA A 322 0.93 5.07 25.03
N ASN A 323 -0.06 5.90 24.74
CA ASN A 323 -1.39 5.80 25.38
C ASN A 323 -2.20 4.62 24.85
N ALA A 324 -2.11 4.29 23.57
CA ALA A 324 -2.74 3.10 22.98
C ALA A 324 -2.15 1.80 23.55
N LEU A 325 -0.85 1.78 23.87
CA LEU A 325 -0.16 0.65 24.48
C LEU A 325 -0.43 0.50 25.99
N LYS A 326 -0.93 1.52 26.65
CA LYS A 326 -1.31 1.51 28.08
C LYS A 326 -2.73 1.01 28.34
N ALA A 327 -3.54 0.76 27.32
CA ALA A 327 -4.87 0.20 27.48
C ALA A 327 -4.77 -1.22 28.10
N PRO A 328 -5.59 -1.54 29.13
CA PRO A 328 -5.45 -2.80 29.91
C PRO A 328 -5.61 -4.07 29.08
N ASP A 329 -6.20 -4.01 27.89
CA ASP A 329 -6.39 -5.17 27.01
C ASP A 329 -5.24 -5.43 26.04
N ALA A 330 -4.27 -4.52 25.90
CA ALA A 330 -3.14 -4.67 24.99
C ALA A 330 -2.21 -5.83 25.39
N ARG A 331 -2.16 -6.18 26.69
CA ARG A 331 -1.35 -7.29 27.22
C ARG A 331 -1.95 -8.67 26.95
N LYS A 332 -3.26 -8.77 26.74
CA LYS A 332 -3.94 -10.05 26.42
C LYS A 332 -3.89 -10.42 24.95
N ALA A 333 -3.54 -9.49 24.08
CA ALA A 333 -3.54 -9.67 22.63
C ALA A 333 -2.19 -10.09 22.05
N GLY A 334 -1.18 -10.46 22.84
CA GLY A 334 0.13 -10.91 22.35
C GLY A 334 0.97 -9.84 21.63
N ILE A 335 0.68 -8.55 21.88
CA ILE A 335 1.39 -7.44 21.22
C ILE A 335 2.73 -7.12 21.93
N VAL A 336 3.01 -7.74 23.07
CA VAL A 336 4.12 -7.34 23.96
C VAL A 336 5.25 -8.37 24.06
N ASP A 337 5.28 -9.45 23.27
CA ASP A 337 6.34 -10.47 23.31
C ASP A 337 7.37 -10.36 22.17
N ALA A 338 7.53 -9.18 21.58
CA ALA A 338 8.71 -8.85 20.79
C ALA A 338 9.48 -7.76 21.55
N GLU A 339 10.59 -8.16 22.20
CA GLU A 339 11.61 -7.24 22.71
C GLU A 339 12.08 -6.32 21.58
N PHE A 340 11.39 -5.22 21.38
CA PHE A 340 11.86 -4.12 20.55
C PHE A 340 12.83 -3.32 21.41
N GLN A 341 14.10 -3.74 21.43
CA GLN A 341 15.19 -2.93 21.96
C GLN A 341 15.32 -1.68 21.06
N LEU A 342 14.67 -0.61 21.48
CA LEU A 342 15.00 0.74 21.03
C LEU A 342 16.40 1.06 21.56
N LYS A 343 17.45 0.77 20.77
CA LYS A 343 18.73 1.41 20.97
C LYS A 343 18.55 2.90 20.64
N PRO A 344 18.82 3.82 21.59
CA PRO A 344 18.79 5.22 21.28
C PRO A 344 19.90 5.51 20.26
N TYR A 345 19.53 6.03 19.09
CA TYR A 345 20.48 6.56 18.14
C TYR A 345 20.93 7.93 18.68
N ALA A 346 21.99 7.91 19.49
CA ALA A 346 22.68 9.11 19.91
C ALA A 346 23.44 9.67 18.72
N ALA A 347 22.83 10.61 18.00
CA ALA A 347 23.54 11.45 17.07
C ALA A 347 24.41 12.41 17.91
N THR A 348 25.71 12.21 17.90
CA THR A 348 26.70 13.19 18.38
C THR A 348 26.64 14.42 17.50
N LEU A 349 25.87 15.40 17.91
CA LEU A 349 25.95 16.76 17.39
C LEU A 349 27.17 17.41 18.02
N THR A 350 28.28 17.46 17.31
CA THR A 350 29.37 18.41 17.61
C THR A 350 28.90 19.80 17.22
N SER A 351 28.65 20.60 18.23
CA SER A 351 28.37 22.03 18.16
C SER A 351 29.52 22.78 17.49
N SER A 352 29.24 23.39 16.31
CA SER A 352 30.00 24.56 15.85
C SER A 352 29.01 25.71 15.65
N ALA A 353 28.99 26.63 16.60
CA ALA A 353 28.19 27.83 16.54
C ALA A 353 28.65 28.73 15.37
N PRO A 354 27.73 29.36 14.62
CA PRO A 354 28.11 30.36 13.64
C PRO A 354 28.52 31.64 14.33
N ARG A 355 29.71 32.14 13.98
CA ARG A 355 30.19 33.49 14.38
C ARG A 355 29.29 34.57 13.82
N LEU A 356 28.83 35.45 14.69
CA LEU A 356 28.19 36.72 14.37
C LEU A 356 29.15 37.62 13.58
N VAL A 357 28.75 38.09 12.41
CA VAL A 357 29.41 39.13 11.65
C VAL A 357 28.71 40.45 11.96
N PRO A 358 29.48 41.57 12.18
CA PRO A 358 28.88 42.84 12.60
C PRO A 358 28.09 43.50 11.49
N ALA A 359 27.02 44.21 11.88
CA ALA A 359 26.16 45.00 11.02
C ALA A 359 26.91 46.14 10.33
N LEU A 360 26.79 46.28 9.01
CA LEU A 360 27.20 47.42 8.23
C LEU A 360 26.10 48.48 8.20
N LYS A 361 26.50 49.75 8.44
CA LYS A 361 25.64 50.94 8.41
C LYS A 361 25.15 51.27 6.99
N PRO A 362 23.99 51.96 6.84
CA PRO A 362 23.43 52.30 5.53
C PRO A 362 24.15 53.52 4.92
N GLY A 363 24.51 53.40 3.64
CA GLY A 363 25.08 54.46 2.80
C GLY A 363 24.39 54.50 1.45
N THR A 364 23.66 55.59 1.22
CA THR A 364 23.36 56.34 -0.04
C THR A 364 23.25 55.63 -1.38
N GLY A 365 22.05 55.67 -1.94
CA GLY A 365 21.64 56.04 -3.30
C GLY A 365 22.37 55.39 -4.48
N GLY A 366 21.72 54.40 -5.13
CA GLY A 366 22.03 53.95 -6.48
C GLY A 366 20.80 53.26 -7.09
N LYS A 367 20.35 53.76 -8.26
CA LYS A 367 19.26 53.17 -9.05
C LYS A 367 19.55 51.69 -9.35
N ILE A 368 18.61 50.84 -9.02
CA ILE A 368 18.66 49.42 -9.38
C ILE A 368 17.69 49.21 -10.55
N GLU A 369 18.23 48.87 -11.72
CA GLU A 369 17.47 48.25 -12.82
C GLU A 369 16.98 46.87 -12.40
N ILE A 370 15.68 46.65 -12.55
CA ILE A 370 15.06 45.34 -12.23
C ILE A 370 15.29 44.42 -13.44
N ALA A 371 16.30 43.57 -13.34
CA ALA A 371 16.41 42.42 -14.21
C ALA A 371 15.43 41.35 -13.71
N ALA A 372 14.64 40.79 -14.65
CA ALA A 372 13.63 39.79 -14.38
C ALA A 372 14.23 38.59 -13.64
N ALA A 373 13.68 38.30 -12.46
CA ALA A 373 14.09 37.16 -11.63
C ALA A 373 13.68 35.84 -12.30
N SER A 374 14.67 35.04 -12.62
CA SER A 374 14.52 33.62 -12.90
C SER A 374 14.01 32.91 -11.64
N LYS A 375 13.07 31.96 -11.84
CA LYS A 375 12.50 31.12 -10.79
C LYS A 375 13.60 30.41 -9.98
N PRO A 376 13.46 30.34 -8.64
CA PRO A 376 14.42 29.59 -7.83
C PRO A 376 14.29 28.10 -8.11
N ASP A 377 15.42 27.47 -8.42
CA ASP A 377 15.57 26.02 -8.47
C ASP A 377 15.40 25.43 -7.06
N ALA A 378 14.54 24.42 -6.98
CA ALA A 378 14.34 23.66 -5.76
C ALA A 378 15.66 22.98 -5.36
N GLN A 379 16.24 23.41 -4.25
CA GLN A 379 17.40 22.75 -3.65
C GLN A 379 17.00 21.37 -3.13
N SER A 380 17.47 20.34 -3.83
CA SER A 380 17.41 18.95 -3.44
C SER A 380 18.36 18.67 -2.28
N THR A 381 17.82 18.22 -1.16
CA THR A 381 18.62 17.73 -0.04
C THR A 381 19.13 16.34 -0.38
N THR A 382 20.37 16.22 -0.77
CA THR A 382 21.03 14.97 -1.16
C THR A 382 21.31 14.10 0.06
N MET A 383 20.56 13.02 0.26
CA MET A 383 21.05 11.91 1.09
C MET A 383 22.08 11.12 0.28
N VAL A 384 23.34 11.21 0.69
CA VAL A 384 24.45 10.45 0.08
C VAL A 384 24.33 9.00 0.56
N TRP A 385 23.77 8.14 -0.29
CA TRP A 385 23.87 6.70 -0.11
C TRP A 385 25.16 6.22 -0.77
N LYS A 386 26.01 5.50 -0.03
CA LYS A 386 27.17 4.81 -0.60
C LYS A 386 26.65 3.63 -1.42
N ALA A 387 26.56 3.79 -2.74
CA ALA A 387 26.30 2.69 -3.66
C ALA A 387 27.58 1.84 -3.76
N GLU A 388 27.48 0.53 -3.60
CA GLU A 388 28.63 -0.38 -3.66
C GLU A 388 29.19 -0.58 -5.08
N GLY A 389 28.55 -0.04 -6.15
CA GLY A 389 29.01 -0.20 -7.52
C GLY A 389 28.69 0.96 -8.47
N ASP A 390 29.57 1.17 -9.44
CA ASP A 390 29.49 2.22 -10.47
C ASP A 390 28.64 1.82 -11.68
N TYR A 391 27.93 0.70 -11.62
CA TYR A 391 27.17 0.19 -12.74
C TYR A 391 25.67 0.11 -12.44
N GLY A 392 24.91 0.07 -13.49
CA GLY A 392 23.47 -0.16 -13.45
C GLY A 392 22.99 -0.82 -14.74
N ILE A 393 21.72 -1.14 -14.75
CA ILE A 393 21.03 -1.64 -15.94
C ILE A 393 19.90 -0.69 -16.31
N GLN A 394 19.66 -0.51 -17.60
CA GLN A 394 18.48 0.17 -18.12
C GLN A 394 17.55 -0.87 -18.76
N VAL A 395 16.30 -0.91 -18.33
CA VAL A 395 15.32 -1.93 -18.76
C VAL A 395 14.22 -1.35 -19.66
N GLY A 396 14.45 -0.17 -20.15
CA GLY A 396 13.57 0.47 -21.14
C GLY A 396 13.60 1.98 -21.08
N ALA A 397 12.87 2.59 -22.05
CA ALA A 397 12.61 4.03 -22.12
C ALA A 397 11.12 4.23 -22.47
N TYR A 398 10.42 5.09 -21.74
CA TYR A 398 8.96 5.18 -21.76
C TYR A 398 8.52 6.64 -21.88
N SER A 399 7.37 6.88 -22.48
CA SER A 399 6.77 8.22 -22.56
C SER A 399 6.16 8.70 -21.24
N LYS A 400 5.97 7.80 -20.27
CA LYS A 400 5.38 8.10 -18.94
C LYS A 400 6.29 7.63 -17.82
N TYR A 401 6.43 8.45 -16.78
CA TYR A 401 7.23 8.13 -15.58
C TYR A 401 6.82 6.79 -14.96
N ASN A 402 5.52 6.57 -14.75
CA ASN A 402 4.99 5.37 -14.12
C ASN A 402 5.28 4.08 -14.92
N ALA A 403 5.30 4.16 -16.25
CA ALA A 403 5.66 3.02 -17.08
C ALA A 403 7.13 2.63 -16.89
N ALA A 404 8.02 3.63 -16.81
CA ALA A 404 9.43 3.44 -16.54
C ALA A 404 9.66 2.84 -15.14
N GLN A 405 9.00 3.37 -14.13
CA GLN A 405 9.11 2.87 -12.74
C GLN A 405 8.61 1.44 -12.60
N ASN A 406 7.45 1.12 -13.18
CA ASN A 406 6.92 -0.23 -13.17
C ASN A 406 7.86 -1.23 -13.87
N ALA A 407 8.47 -0.85 -14.98
CA ALA A 407 9.43 -1.70 -15.69
C ALA A 407 10.67 -1.98 -14.85
N ALA A 408 11.22 -0.97 -14.15
CA ALA A 408 12.34 -1.15 -13.24
C ALA A 408 12.00 -2.04 -12.04
N GLN A 409 10.79 -1.89 -11.47
CA GLN A 409 10.31 -2.74 -10.37
C GLN A 409 10.10 -4.19 -10.81
N ILE A 410 9.56 -4.42 -12.01
CA ILE A 410 9.39 -5.77 -12.57
C ILE A 410 10.74 -6.43 -12.76
N ALA A 411 11.74 -5.71 -13.29
CA ALA A 411 13.09 -6.21 -13.47
C ALA A 411 13.75 -6.55 -12.13
N ALA A 412 13.63 -5.69 -11.12
CA ALA A 412 14.15 -5.95 -9.77
C ALA A 412 13.52 -7.21 -9.14
N LYS A 413 12.20 -7.39 -9.29
CA LYS A 413 11.49 -8.59 -8.82
C LYS A 413 11.79 -9.85 -9.61
N ALA A 414 12.20 -9.73 -10.88
CA ALA A 414 12.56 -10.88 -11.71
C ALA A 414 13.93 -11.47 -11.38
N GLU A 415 14.82 -10.66 -10.77
CA GLU A 415 16.19 -11.02 -10.40
C GLU A 415 16.51 -10.60 -8.95
N PRO A 416 15.77 -11.11 -7.94
CA PRO A 416 15.88 -10.63 -6.57
C PRO A 416 17.25 -10.91 -5.94
N ALA A 417 17.94 -11.96 -6.36
CA ALA A 417 19.28 -12.29 -5.85
C ALA A 417 20.35 -11.25 -6.23
N LEU A 418 20.14 -10.50 -7.32
CA LEU A 418 21.09 -9.53 -7.86
C LEU A 418 20.63 -8.08 -7.71
N LEU A 419 19.31 -7.86 -7.61
CA LEU A 419 18.70 -6.54 -7.71
C LEU A 419 17.87 -6.13 -6.48
N ALA A 420 17.79 -6.97 -5.41
CA ALA A 420 16.96 -6.68 -4.23
C ALA A 420 17.39 -5.39 -3.51
N ASP A 421 18.70 -5.18 -3.40
CA ASP A 421 19.30 -4.03 -2.71
C ASP A 421 19.67 -2.89 -3.67
N ALA A 422 19.42 -3.07 -4.97
CA ALA A 422 19.74 -2.09 -5.99
C ALA A 422 18.71 -0.96 -6.03
N ARG A 423 19.19 0.25 -6.30
CA ARG A 423 18.35 1.46 -6.35
C ARG A 423 17.68 1.62 -7.70
N ILE A 424 16.35 1.78 -7.71
CA ILE A 424 15.60 2.16 -8.92
C ILE A 424 15.78 3.66 -9.16
N VAL A 425 16.21 4.02 -10.37
CA VAL A 425 16.43 5.39 -10.83
C VAL A 425 15.65 5.61 -12.12
N ILE A 426 14.78 6.61 -12.13
CA ILE A 426 14.05 7.04 -13.31
C ILE A 426 14.61 8.39 -13.76
N ASP A 427 15.40 8.36 -14.82
CA ASP A 427 15.99 9.53 -15.45
C ASP A 427 15.07 10.04 -16.58
N SER A 428 14.91 11.37 -16.67
CA SER A 428 14.08 11.98 -17.71
C SER A 428 14.90 12.81 -18.69
N GLN A 429 14.66 12.63 -19.99
CA GLN A 429 15.31 13.38 -21.05
C GLN A 429 14.27 14.04 -21.95
N LYS A 430 14.46 15.36 -22.26
CA LYS A 430 13.69 16.03 -23.30
C LYS A 430 14.15 15.54 -24.67
N MET A 431 13.22 15.25 -25.55
CA MET A 431 13.48 14.89 -26.95
C MET A 431 13.43 16.15 -27.82
N ASN A 432 14.08 16.10 -29.00
CA ASN A 432 14.14 17.20 -29.94
C ASN A 432 12.74 17.64 -30.48
N ASN A 433 11.74 16.77 -30.37
CA ASN A 433 10.34 17.06 -30.73
C ASN A 433 9.51 17.65 -29.57
N GLY A 434 10.14 18.07 -28.47
CA GLY A 434 9.48 18.62 -27.28
C GLY A 434 8.89 17.58 -26.33
N GLY A 435 8.89 16.28 -26.68
CA GLY A 435 8.45 15.20 -25.84
C GLY A 435 9.45 14.89 -24.72
N LYS A 436 8.97 14.21 -23.66
CA LYS A 436 9.77 13.75 -22.52
C LYS A 436 9.83 12.24 -22.50
N VAL A 437 11.02 11.65 -22.34
CA VAL A 437 11.23 10.22 -22.23
C VAL A 437 11.81 9.91 -20.86
N TYR A 438 11.28 8.88 -20.19
CA TYR A 438 11.69 8.37 -18.88
C TYR A 438 12.44 7.05 -19.06
N ARG A 439 13.69 6.98 -18.61
CA ARG A 439 14.55 5.80 -18.70
C ARG A 439 14.47 5.02 -17.39
N ALA A 440 14.06 3.76 -17.48
CA ALA A 440 13.96 2.85 -16.34
C ALA A 440 15.32 2.22 -16.04
N ARG A 441 15.95 2.56 -14.93
CA ARG A 441 17.26 2.10 -14.53
C ARG A 441 17.26 1.47 -13.14
N VAL A 442 18.15 0.51 -12.93
CA VAL A 442 18.47 -0.09 -11.63
C VAL A 442 19.96 0.10 -11.40
N ALA A 443 20.33 0.81 -10.33
CA ALA A 443 21.68 1.34 -10.07
C ALA A 443 22.29 0.75 -8.79
N GLY A 444 23.62 0.91 -8.63
CA GLY A 444 24.35 0.44 -7.44
C GLY A 444 24.90 -0.98 -7.58
N LEU A 445 25.10 -1.44 -8.82
CA LEU A 445 25.54 -2.79 -9.13
C LEU A 445 27.04 -2.83 -9.39
N THR A 446 27.68 -3.97 -9.12
CA THR A 446 28.97 -4.28 -9.70
C THR A 446 28.84 -4.53 -11.21
N LYS A 447 29.93 -4.42 -11.97
CA LYS A 447 29.92 -4.73 -13.42
C LYS A 447 29.44 -6.16 -13.70
N ALA A 448 29.88 -7.11 -12.88
CA ALA A 448 29.54 -8.52 -13.02
C ALA A 448 28.04 -8.78 -12.76
N ASP A 449 27.48 -8.17 -11.70
CA ASP A 449 26.07 -8.32 -11.36
C ASP A 449 25.17 -7.67 -12.42
N ALA A 450 25.52 -6.48 -12.90
CA ALA A 450 24.80 -5.80 -13.98
C ALA A 450 24.78 -6.64 -15.27
N GLN A 451 25.91 -7.25 -15.64
CA GLN A 451 26.00 -8.13 -16.80
C GLN A 451 25.17 -9.41 -16.62
N THR A 452 25.22 -10.01 -15.45
CA THR A 452 24.48 -11.24 -15.14
C THR A 452 22.98 -10.98 -15.10
N ALA A 453 22.54 -9.92 -14.42
CA ALA A 453 21.13 -9.52 -14.37
C ALA A 453 20.59 -9.23 -15.79
N CYS A 454 21.36 -8.52 -16.63
CA CYS A 454 20.92 -8.26 -18.00
C CYS A 454 20.84 -9.52 -18.87
N ARG A 455 21.74 -10.49 -18.73
CA ARG A 455 21.62 -11.79 -19.43
C ARG A 455 20.34 -12.52 -19.03
N ASN A 456 20.06 -12.60 -17.75
CA ASN A 456 18.88 -13.28 -17.21
C ASN A 456 17.58 -12.59 -17.64
N LEU A 457 17.53 -11.25 -17.59
CA LEU A 457 16.37 -10.47 -18.02
C LEU A 457 16.11 -10.62 -19.53
N LYS A 458 17.16 -10.63 -20.38
CA LYS A 458 17.04 -10.90 -21.82
C LYS A 458 16.52 -12.30 -22.10
N ALA A 459 16.96 -13.31 -21.35
CA ALA A 459 16.42 -14.67 -21.46
C ALA A 459 14.92 -14.73 -21.12
N LYS A 460 14.42 -13.81 -20.27
CA LYS A 460 13.02 -13.62 -19.92
C LYS A 460 12.27 -12.62 -20.83
N ARG A 461 12.85 -12.29 -22.00
CA ARG A 461 12.30 -11.34 -23.00
C ARG A 461 12.11 -9.91 -22.47
N THR A 462 12.93 -9.48 -21.53
CA THR A 462 12.96 -8.10 -21.03
C THR A 462 14.18 -7.41 -21.61
N ASP A 463 13.98 -6.27 -22.27
CA ASP A 463 15.08 -5.46 -22.78
C ASP A 463 15.98 -4.99 -21.65
N CYS A 464 17.31 -5.09 -21.85
CA CYS A 464 18.26 -4.70 -20.85
C CYS A 464 19.58 -4.23 -21.46
N LEU A 465 20.09 -3.10 -20.97
CA LEU A 465 21.37 -2.51 -21.34
C LEU A 465 22.18 -2.26 -20.06
N VAL A 466 23.43 -2.73 -20.02
CA VAL A 466 24.36 -2.43 -18.94
C VAL A 466 24.97 -1.05 -19.16
N LEU A 467 24.97 -0.22 -18.11
CA LEU A 467 25.50 1.15 -18.15
C LEU A 467 26.55 1.32 -17.04
N LYS A 468 27.65 2.03 -17.33
CA LYS A 468 28.44 2.66 -16.31
C LYS A 468 27.75 3.98 -15.92
N LEU A 469 27.50 4.17 -14.63
CA LEU A 469 26.80 5.35 -14.13
C LEU A 469 27.84 6.39 -13.73
N ASP A 470 27.79 7.57 -14.32
CA ASP A 470 28.60 8.69 -13.92
C ASP A 470 28.07 9.24 -12.59
N ASN A 471 28.96 9.79 -11.76
CA ASN A 471 28.63 10.39 -10.45
C ASN A 471 27.56 11.52 -10.54
N SER A 472 27.29 12.08 -11.71
CA SER A 472 26.22 13.03 -11.95
C SER A 472 24.80 12.44 -11.82
N LEU A 473 24.63 11.12 -12.01
CA LEU A 473 23.36 10.41 -11.84
C LEU A 473 23.11 9.96 -10.37
N ALA A 474 24.13 10.05 -9.51
CA ALA A 474 23.98 9.81 -8.08
C ALA A 474 23.17 10.93 -7.39
N SER A 475 23.02 12.10 -8.01
CA SER A 475 22.36 13.29 -7.48
C SER A 475 20.93 13.53 -7.99
N VAL A 476 20.41 12.68 -8.88
CA VAL A 476 19.04 12.83 -9.43
C VAL A 476 18.14 11.74 -8.86
N GLY A 477 17.61 11.99 -7.68
CA GLY A 477 16.69 11.06 -7.06
C GLY A 477 16.15 11.56 -5.73
N ASN A 478 15.25 12.49 -5.82
CA ASN A 478 14.20 12.70 -4.81
C ASN A 478 12.89 12.98 -5.52
#